data_5e7572ee2ad3298cdbcf3d02684fe291
#
_entry.id   5e7572ee2ad3298cdbcf3d02684fe291
#
_cell.length_a   1.000
_cell.length_b   1.000
_cell.length_c   1.000
_cell.angle_alpha   90.00
_cell.angle_beta   90.00
_cell.angle_gamma   90.00
#
_symmetry.space_group_name_H-M   'P 1'
#
loop_
_entity.id
_entity.type
_entity.pdbx_description
1 polymer ?
#
loop_
_entity_poly.entity_id
_entity_poly.type
_entity_poly.pdbx_seq_one_letter_code
_entity_poly.pdbx_strand_id
1 'polypeptide(L)'
;MDFYKEIKEYSQQNLRACQLKQLAILEEIDKICKRHKIEYWMDGGTLLGAVRHGGFIPWDDDIDIGMSLEDEKRFEEIAPKELPDWLYLQTPKSDPGSKEPITKIRDCNSLYIEQGDDFCQPYVKGIFVDIFPFVDYPDIPRSWIKTLTKGISKSYSILNHRHTYSLRSFAEFFYFGGKYCLCSALWKVVGLFGKKTRYSDVPFLNGRGISFDKKAVKPLGTIKFEGKEFPAPCNPDSYLTDLYGDYMKIPPVEKREFHSIFILPELRG
;
A
#
# COMPACT_ATOMS: atom_id res chain seq x y z
N MET A 1 -22.68 -21.85 -17.79
CA MET A 1 -22.60 -21.07 -16.55
C MET A 1 -21.19 -20.52 -16.50
N ASP A 2 -21.02 -19.19 -16.55
CA ASP A 2 -19.70 -18.57 -16.45
C ASP A 2 -19.45 -18.22 -14.98
N PHE A 3 -18.88 -19.18 -14.26
CA PHE A 3 -18.63 -19.10 -12.82
C PHE A 3 -17.74 -17.89 -12.44
N TYR A 4 -16.80 -17.51 -13.30
CA TYR A 4 -15.96 -16.35 -13.08
C TYR A 4 -16.77 -15.04 -13.11
N LYS A 5 -17.74 -14.95 -14.02
CA LYS A 5 -18.65 -13.80 -14.11
C LYS A 5 -19.52 -13.68 -12.86
N GLU A 6 -20.06 -14.80 -12.37
CA GLU A 6 -20.88 -14.83 -11.14
C GLU A 6 -20.09 -14.37 -9.91
N ILE A 7 -18.84 -14.83 -9.74
CA ILE A 7 -17.95 -14.38 -8.66
C ILE A 7 -17.70 -12.88 -8.75
N LYS A 8 -17.42 -12.36 -9.93
CA LYS A 8 -17.17 -10.93 -10.15
C LYS A 8 -18.41 -10.10 -9.83
N GLU A 9 -19.57 -10.52 -10.29
CA GLU A 9 -20.85 -9.84 -9.99
C GLU A 9 -21.13 -9.84 -8.48
N TYR A 10 -20.91 -10.96 -7.80
CA TYR A 10 -21.05 -11.05 -6.35
C TYR A 10 -20.10 -10.08 -5.62
N SER A 11 -18.82 -10.01 -6.00
CA SER A 11 -17.86 -9.09 -5.41
C SER A 11 -18.27 -7.63 -5.64
N GLN A 12 -18.77 -7.30 -6.84
CA GLN A 12 -19.27 -5.95 -7.14
C GLN A 12 -20.49 -5.57 -6.30
N GLN A 13 -21.42 -6.50 -6.04
CA GLN A 13 -22.57 -6.25 -5.17
C GLN A 13 -22.14 -6.00 -3.71
N ASN A 14 -21.04 -6.59 -3.26
CA ASN A 14 -20.51 -6.45 -1.92
C ASN A 14 -19.47 -5.30 -1.77
N LEU A 15 -19.13 -4.60 -2.86
CA LEU A 15 -18.10 -3.57 -2.85
C LEU A 15 -18.38 -2.48 -1.81
N ARG A 16 -19.61 -1.98 -1.75
CA ARG A 16 -19.94 -0.93 -0.78
C ARG A 16 -19.83 -1.40 0.67
N ALA A 17 -20.20 -2.63 0.96
CA ALA A 17 -20.04 -3.23 2.28
C ALA A 17 -18.54 -3.39 2.64
N CYS A 18 -17.69 -3.75 1.66
CA CYS A 18 -16.24 -3.78 1.79
C CYS A 18 -15.70 -2.39 2.15
N GLN A 19 -16.03 -1.37 1.37
CA GLN A 19 -15.62 0.02 1.60
C GLN A 19 -16.00 0.52 3.00
N LEU A 20 -17.20 0.21 3.48
CA LEU A 20 -17.65 0.61 4.82
C LEU A 20 -16.87 -0.11 5.93
N LYS A 21 -16.49 -1.38 5.73
CA LYS A 21 -15.61 -2.09 6.66
C LYS A 21 -14.20 -1.48 6.67
N GLN A 22 -13.64 -1.18 5.51
CA GLN A 22 -12.35 -0.50 5.39
C GLN A 22 -12.36 0.87 6.08
N LEU A 23 -13.46 1.62 5.94
CA LEU A 23 -13.62 2.87 6.68
C LEU A 23 -13.62 2.64 8.19
N ALA A 24 -14.30 1.61 8.69
CA ALA A 24 -14.30 1.27 10.11
C ALA A 24 -12.90 0.88 10.60
N ILE A 25 -12.13 0.13 9.80
CA ILE A 25 -10.71 -0.19 10.11
C ILE A 25 -9.89 1.09 10.18
N LEU A 26 -10.03 1.98 9.20
CA LEU A 26 -9.31 3.27 9.17
C LEU A 26 -9.63 4.13 10.39
N GLU A 27 -10.88 4.12 10.88
CA GLU A 27 -11.27 4.83 12.10
C GLU A 27 -10.58 4.30 13.36
N GLU A 28 -10.38 2.98 13.47
CA GLU A 28 -9.62 2.41 14.58
C GLU A 28 -8.14 2.77 14.49
N ILE A 29 -7.55 2.73 13.29
CA ILE A 29 -6.17 3.20 13.05
C ILE A 29 -6.04 4.67 13.46
N ASP A 30 -6.96 5.53 13.02
CA ASP A 30 -6.96 6.97 13.34
C ASP A 30 -7.03 7.24 14.84
N LYS A 31 -7.86 6.49 15.60
CA LYS A 31 -7.96 6.59 17.06
C LYS A 31 -6.62 6.27 17.74
N ILE A 32 -5.96 5.18 17.32
CA ILE A 32 -4.64 4.79 17.86
C ILE A 32 -3.61 5.85 17.52
N CYS A 33 -3.55 6.28 16.25
CA CYS A 33 -2.60 7.29 15.78
C CYS A 33 -2.75 8.62 16.53
N LYS A 34 -3.97 9.11 16.72
CA LYS A 34 -4.24 10.33 17.49
C LYS A 34 -3.82 10.21 18.95
N ARG A 35 -4.11 9.08 19.60
CA ARG A 35 -3.75 8.84 21.01
C ARG A 35 -2.25 8.84 21.23
N HIS A 36 -1.49 8.25 20.29
CA HIS A 36 -0.04 8.07 20.41
C HIS A 36 0.78 9.09 19.63
N LYS A 37 0.12 10.08 18.99
CA LYS A 37 0.77 11.10 18.16
C LYS A 37 1.63 10.47 17.05
N ILE A 38 1.08 9.47 16.37
CA ILE A 38 1.63 8.83 15.19
C ILE A 38 1.08 9.57 13.98
N GLU A 39 1.96 10.03 13.09
CA GLU A 39 1.54 10.69 11.86
C GLU A 39 1.30 9.68 10.74
N TYR A 40 0.16 9.80 10.10
CA TYR A 40 -0.18 9.08 8.87
C TYR A 40 -0.94 9.99 7.92
N TRP A 41 -1.10 9.62 6.67
CA TRP A 41 -1.89 10.35 5.67
C TRP A 41 -2.54 9.39 4.69
N MET A 42 -3.65 9.81 4.10
CA MET A 42 -4.25 9.11 2.98
C MET A 42 -3.30 9.10 1.80
N ASP A 43 -3.13 7.94 1.16
CA ASP A 43 -2.24 7.72 0.02
C ASP A 43 -3.01 7.22 -1.21
N GLY A 44 -2.35 7.14 -2.34
CA GLY A 44 -2.79 6.40 -3.52
C GLY A 44 -4.21 6.73 -4.00
N GLY A 45 -4.96 5.66 -4.26
CA GLY A 45 -6.37 5.69 -4.66
C GLY A 45 -7.27 6.32 -3.62
N THR A 46 -6.97 6.12 -2.34
CA THR A 46 -7.73 6.69 -1.22
C THR A 46 -7.68 8.21 -1.21
N LEU A 47 -6.50 8.80 -1.36
CA LEU A 47 -6.35 10.26 -1.47
C LEU A 47 -7.03 10.79 -2.73
N LEU A 48 -6.89 10.11 -3.87
CA LEU A 48 -7.56 10.47 -5.11
C LEU A 48 -9.08 10.43 -4.94
N GLY A 49 -9.61 9.43 -4.27
CA GLY A 49 -11.03 9.32 -3.94
C GLY A 49 -11.51 10.48 -3.08
N ALA A 50 -10.76 10.81 -2.03
CA ALA A 50 -11.06 11.95 -1.16
C ALA A 50 -11.16 13.27 -1.94
N VAL A 51 -10.17 13.54 -2.83
CA VAL A 51 -10.11 14.78 -3.62
C VAL A 51 -11.21 14.83 -4.68
N ARG A 52 -11.42 13.73 -5.41
CA ARG A 52 -12.28 13.72 -6.61
C ARG A 52 -13.73 13.39 -6.32
N HIS A 53 -13.99 12.57 -5.30
CA HIS A 53 -15.32 12.04 -4.98
C HIS A 53 -15.80 12.39 -3.56
N GLY A 54 -14.94 12.91 -2.70
CA GLY A 54 -15.24 13.16 -1.28
C GLY A 54 -15.38 11.87 -0.46
N GLY A 55 -14.93 10.76 -1.00
CA GLY A 55 -15.00 9.41 -0.44
C GLY A 55 -14.30 8.42 -1.35
N PHE A 56 -14.69 7.16 -1.30
CA PHE A 56 -14.14 6.14 -2.20
C PHE A 56 -14.33 6.48 -3.67
N ILE A 57 -13.36 6.12 -4.50
CA ILE A 57 -13.61 5.98 -5.93
C ILE A 57 -14.67 4.88 -6.09
N PRO A 58 -15.74 5.07 -6.90
CA PRO A 58 -16.90 4.16 -6.92
C PRO A 58 -16.62 2.68 -7.25
N TRP A 59 -15.45 2.39 -7.82
CA TRP A 59 -15.02 1.03 -8.18
C TRP A 59 -13.77 0.57 -7.42
N ASP A 60 -13.29 1.35 -6.45
CA ASP A 60 -12.11 1.04 -5.66
C ASP A 60 -12.46 0.12 -4.50
N ASP A 61 -11.61 -0.83 -4.21
CA ASP A 61 -11.85 -1.88 -3.25
C ASP A 61 -10.77 -2.00 -2.17
N ASP A 62 -9.93 -0.95 -2.02
CA ASP A 62 -8.87 -0.84 -1.00
C ASP A 62 -8.81 0.54 -0.34
N ILE A 63 -8.11 0.62 0.77
CA ILE A 63 -7.66 1.86 1.44
C ILE A 63 -6.16 1.77 1.65
N ASP A 64 -5.48 2.80 1.15
CA ASP A 64 -4.04 3.00 1.31
C ASP A 64 -3.77 4.18 2.23
N ILE A 65 -2.86 4.00 3.19
CA ILE A 65 -2.31 5.10 3.99
C ILE A 65 -0.79 5.04 4.01
N GLY A 66 -0.16 6.23 4.06
CA GLY A 66 1.27 6.37 4.24
C GLY A 66 1.63 6.68 5.68
N MET A 67 2.73 6.12 6.17
CA MET A 67 3.37 6.50 7.43
C MET A 67 4.86 6.71 7.20
N SER A 68 5.53 7.54 8.03
CA SER A 68 6.99 7.46 8.07
C SER A 68 7.41 6.08 8.56
N LEU A 69 8.53 5.55 8.08
CA LEU A 69 9.06 4.25 8.54
C LEU A 69 9.25 4.21 10.08
N GLU A 70 9.48 5.37 10.71
CA GLU A 70 9.57 5.49 12.17
C GLU A 70 8.19 5.37 12.82
N ASP A 71 7.19 6.07 12.29
CA ASP A 71 5.82 6.02 12.78
C ASP A 71 5.19 4.65 12.54
N GLU A 72 5.43 4.01 11.39
CA GLU A 72 4.97 2.64 11.13
C GLU A 72 5.51 1.67 12.19
N LYS A 73 6.81 1.69 12.50
CA LYS A 73 7.40 0.83 13.54
C LYS A 73 6.77 1.07 14.92
N ARG A 74 6.55 2.35 15.28
CA ARG A 74 5.86 2.67 16.52
C ARG A 74 4.42 2.16 16.54
N PHE A 75 3.74 2.27 15.40
CA PHE A 75 2.39 1.73 15.22
C PHE A 75 2.37 0.20 15.36
N GLU A 76 3.31 -0.51 14.74
CA GLU A 76 3.43 -1.97 14.85
C GLU A 76 3.67 -2.47 16.29
N GLU A 77 4.36 -1.69 17.13
CA GLU A 77 4.59 -2.02 18.54
C GLU A 77 3.36 -1.79 19.42
N ILE A 78 2.52 -0.82 19.07
CA ILE A 78 1.37 -0.36 19.86
C ILE A 78 0.09 -1.08 19.43
N ALA A 79 -0.15 -1.17 18.14
CA ALA A 79 -1.42 -1.64 17.57
C ALA A 79 -1.86 -3.02 18.10
N PRO A 80 -1.01 -4.04 18.28
CA PRO A 80 -1.46 -5.34 18.80
C PRO A 80 -2.09 -5.30 20.21
N LYS A 81 -1.86 -4.22 20.97
CA LYS A 81 -2.38 -4.06 22.33
C LYS A 81 -3.64 -3.21 22.40
N GLU A 82 -3.94 -2.49 21.33
CA GLU A 82 -5.01 -1.50 21.27
C GLU A 82 -6.07 -1.76 20.20
N LEU A 83 -5.75 -2.61 19.22
CA LEU A 83 -6.71 -3.04 18.23
C LEU A 83 -7.83 -3.87 18.91
N PRO A 84 -9.09 -3.66 18.51
CA PRO A 84 -10.18 -4.52 18.97
C PRO A 84 -10.02 -5.95 18.43
N ASP A 85 -10.61 -6.94 19.11
CA ASP A 85 -10.46 -8.38 18.81
C ASP A 85 -10.86 -8.79 17.38
N TRP A 86 -11.64 -7.97 16.70
CA TRP A 86 -12.04 -8.23 15.32
C TRP A 86 -11.00 -7.77 14.29
N LEU A 87 -9.92 -7.08 14.72
CA LEU A 87 -8.82 -6.63 13.87
C LEU A 87 -7.52 -7.35 14.18
N TYR A 88 -6.74 -7.55 13.14
CA TYR A 88 -5.44 -8.21 13.21
C TYR A 88 -4.36 -7.37 12.50
N LEU A 89 -3.25 -7.15 13.19
CA LEU A 89 -2.04 -6.54 12.60
C LEU A 89 -1.26 -7.60 11.83
N GLN A 90 -1.33 -7.55 10.52
CA GLN A 90 -0.53 -8.37 9.61
C GLN A 90 0.74 -7.62 9.20
N THR A 91 1.88 -8.26 9.43
CA THR A 91 3.19 -7.79 9.00
C THR A 91 3.96 -8.95 8.37
N PRO A 92 5.07 -8.72 7.64
CA PRO A 92 5.94 -9.80 7.17
C PRO A 92 6.49 -10.70 8.30
N LYS A 93 6.48 -10.20 9.53
CA LYS A 93 6.93 -10.94 10.72
C LYS A 93 5.81 -11.77 11.35
N SER A 94 4.60 -11.22 11.50
CA SER A 94 3.47 -11.93 12.08
C SER A 94 2.88 -12.98 11.13
N ASP A 95 2.86 -12.67 9.83
CA ASP A 95 2.35 -13.55 8.76
C ASP A 95 3.39 -13.71 7.63
N PRO A 96 4.47 -14.51 7.84
CA PRO A 96 5.55 -14.68 6.85
C PRO A 96 5.09 -15.27 5.51
N GLY A 97 3.91 -15.87 5.49
CA GLY A 97 3.27 -16.41 4.28
C GLY A 97 2.46 -15.40 3.49
N SER A 98 2.28 -14.18 3.99
CA SER A 98 1.57 -13.12 3.27
C SER A 98 2.32 -12.74 1.99
N LYS A 99 1.56 -12.38 0.95
CA LYS A 99 2.11 -12.11 -0.38
C LYS A 99 2.96 -10.84 -0.42
N GLU A 100 2.55 -9.82 0.31
CA GLU A 100 3.14 -8.49 0.24
C GLU A 100 3.94 -8.15 1.50
N PRO A 101 5.11 -7.53 1.33
CA PRO A 101 5.97 -7.18 2.45
C PRO A 101 5.60 -5.79 3.04
N ILE A 102 4.30 -5.55 3.24
CA ILE A 102 3.75 -4.32 3.83
C ILE A 102 2.92 -4.66 5.07
N THR A 103 2.70 -3.66 5.89
CA THR A 103 1.85 -3.75 7.06
C THR A 103 0.39 -3.57 6.64
N LYS A 104 -0.50 -4.47 7.11
CA LYS A 104 -1.95 -4.39 6.88
C LYS A 104 -2.69 -4.51 8.20
N ILE A 105 -3.80 -3.81 8.35
CA ILE A 105 -4.78 -4.08 9.40
C ILE A 105 -5.94 -4.82 8.75
N ARG A 106 -6.17 -6.06 9.18
CA ARG A 106 -7.19 -6.95 8.60
C ARG A 106 -8.37 -7.20 9.52
N ASP A 107 -9.56 -7.24 8.95
CA ASP A 107 -10.77 -7.72 9.62
C ASP A 107 -10.78 -9.26 9.70
N CYS A 108 -10.86 -9.82 10.92
CA CYS A 108 -10.89 -11.27 11.14
C CYS A 108 -12.22 -11.93 10.76
N ASN A 109 -13.27 -11.15 10.54
CA ASN A 109 -14.64 -11.64 10.31
C ASN A 109 -15.09 -11.53 8.85
N SER A 110 -14.18 -11.27 7.94
CA SER A 110 -14.43 -11.14 6.49
C SER A 110 -13.44 -11.94 5.66
N LEU A 111 -13.69 -12.00 4.36
CA LEU A 111 -12.77 -12.59 3.40
C LEU A 111 -12.57 -11.63 2.22
N TYR A 112 -11.32 -11.38 1.89
CA TYR A 112 -10.89 -10.60 0.73
C TYR A 112 -9.77 -11.35 0.03
N ILE A 113 -10.03 -11.80 -1.19
CA ILE A 113 -9.10 -12.61 -1.98
C ILE A 113 -8.55 -11.77 -3.11
N GLU A 114 -7.24 -11.62 -3.13
CA GLU A 114 -6.48 -10.94 -4.17
C GLU A 114 -5.95 -11.91 -5.22
N GLN A 115 -5.61 -11.38 -6.39
CA GLN A 115 -4.99 -12.19 -7.43
C GLN A 115 -3.63 -12.72 -6.96
N GLY A 116 -3.46 -14.04 -6.98
CA GLY A 116 -2.23 -14.72 -6.56
C GLY A 116 -2.17 -15.06 -5.08
N ASP A 117 -3.27 -14.91 -4.33
CA ASP A 117 -3.37 -15.41 -2.97
C ASP A 117 -3.19 -16.93 -2.91
N ASP A 118 -2.44 -17.37 -1.91
CA ASP A 118 -2.18 -18.79 -1.67
C ASP A 118 -3.06 -19.30 -0.51
N PHE A 119 -4.07 -20.10 -0.85
CA PHE A 119 -4.96 -20.71 0.14
C PHE A 119 -4.30 -21.80 0.99
N CYS A 120 -3.12 -22.29 0.57
CA CYS A 120 -2.32 -23.22 1.36
C CYS A 120 -1.54 -22.53 2.48
N GLN A 121 -1.45 -21.18 2.46
CA GLN A 121 -0.77 -20.41 3.50
C GLN A 121 -1.76 -19.97 4.58
N PRO A 122 -1.44 -20.19 5.85
CA PRO A 122 -2.34 -19.92 6.98
C PRO A 122 -2.27 -18.45 7.45
N TYR A 123 -2.32 -17.47 6.53
CA TYR A 123 -2.40 -16.06 6.91
C TYR A 123 -3.84 -15.54 6.83
N VAL A 124 -4.10 -14.47 7.59
CA VAL A 124 -5.42 -13.81 7.61
C VAL A 124 -5.69 -13.14 6.26
N LYS A 125 -6.84 -13.44 5.65
CA LYS A 125 -7.28 -12.95 4.33
C LYS A 125 -8.54 -12.10 4.42
N GLY A 126 -8.73 -11.36 5.49
CA GLY A 126 -9.86 -10.47 5.65
C GLY A 126 -9.71 -9.14 4.91
N ILE A 127 -10.80 -8.38 4.83
CA ILE A 127 -10.79 -6.98 4.34
C ILE A 127 -9.76 -6.17 5.13
N PHE A 128 -9.08 -5.25 4.47
CA PHE A 128 -7.89 -4.62 5.04
C PHE A 128 -7.76 -3.12 4.72
N VAL A 129 -6.84 -2.49 5.44
CA VAL A 129 -6.23 -1.20 5.13
C VAL A 129 -4.73 -1.41 5.02
N ASP A 130 -4.12 -0.92 3.94
CA ASP A 130 -2.69 -1.00 3.67
C ASP A 130 -1.94 0.19 4.28
N ILE A 131 -0.78 -0.11 4.88
CA ILE A 131 0.11 0.89 5.47
C ILE A 131 1.45 0.85 4.74
N PHE A 132 1.78 1.92 4.02
CA PHE A 132 3.01 2.04 3.24
C PHE A 132 4.07 2.82 4.03
N PRO A 133 5.26 2.23 4.26
CA PRO A 133 6.37 2.91 4.92
C PRO A 133 7.09 3.89 3.99
N PHE A 134 7.13 5.15 4.38
CA PHE A 134 7.80 6.21 3.65
C PHE A 134 9.14 6.59 4.27
N VAL A 135 10.09 6.93 3.40
CA VAL A 135 11.42 7.38 3.78
C VAL A 135 11.88 8.61 2.97
N ASP A 136 12.83 9.33 3.53
CA ASP A 136 13.47 10.44 2.85
C ASP A 136 14.30 9.96 1.65
N TYR A 137 14.10 10.62 0.51
CA TYR A 137 14.85 10.39 -0.72
C TYR A 137 15.82 11.54 -1.01
N PRO A 138 16.99 11.24 -1.59
CA PRO A 138 17.94 12.25 -2.00
C PRO A 138 17.39 13.11 -3.15
N ASP A 139 17.81 14.37 -3.18
CA ASP A 139 17.50 15.31 -4.26
C ASP A 139 18.41 15.06 -5.47
N ILE A 140 18.06 14.07 -6.24
CA ILE A 140 18.73 13.64 -7.47
C ILE A 140 17.75 13.62 -8.64
N PRO A 141 18.23 13.56 -9.90
CA PRO A 141 17.33 13.47 -11.05
C PRO A 141 16.32 12.33 -10.92
N ARG A 142 15.04 12.60 -11.22
CA ARG A 142 13.95 11.60 -11.16
C ARG A 142 14.25 10.34 -11.96
N SER A 143 14.99 10.45 -13.06
CA SER A 143 15.43 9.29 -13.86
C SER A 143 16.33 8.33 -13.07
N TRP A 144 17.21 8.86 -12.22
CA TRP A 144 18.08 8.05 -11.35
C TRP A 144 17.28 7.39 -10.22
N ILE A 145 16.39 8.15 -9.57
CA ILE A 145 15.46 7.58 -8.58
C ILE A 145 14.74 6.39 -9.20
N LYS A 146 14.07 6.61 -10.36
CA LYS A 146 13.31 5.59 -11.08
C LYS A 146 14.15 4.37 -11.44
N THR A 147 15.38 4.57 -11.92
CA THR A 147 16.26 3.46 -12.33
C THR A 147 16.69 2.62 -11.12
N LEU A 148 17.14 3.28 -10.05
CA LEU A 148 17.64 2.59 -8.86
C LEU A 148 16.52 1.89 -8.10
N THR A 149 15.40 2.58 -7.83
CA THR A 149 14.27 1.97 -7.09
C THR A 149 13.61 0.84 -7.88
N LYS A 150 13.40 0.99 -9.21
CA LYS A 150 12.94 -0.12 -10.05
C LYS A 150 13.91 -1.29 -10.04
N GLY A 151 15.22 -1.03 -10.04
CA GLY A 151 16.24 -2.06 -9.93
C GLY A 151 16.15 -2.82 -8.62
N ILE A 152 16.01 -2.10 -7.50
CA ILE A 152 15.87 -2.67 -6.15
C ILE A 152 14.54 -3.44 -6.05
N SER A 153 13.42 -2.81 -6.35
CA SER A 153 12.08 -3.37 -6.18
C SER A 153 11.88 -4.64 -7.03
N LYS A 154 12.22 -4.59 -8.32
CA LYS A 154 12.12 -5.77 -9.19
C LYS A 154 13.00 -6.92 -8.71
N SER A 155 14.24 -6.61 -8.30
CA SER A 155 15.15 -7.64 -7.81
C SER A 155 14.65 -8.23 -6.48
N TYR A 156 14.17 -7.40 -5.56
CA TYR A 156 13.58 -7.81 -4.31
C TYR A 156 12.38 -8.74 -4.54
N SER A 157 11.44 -8.35 -5.40
CA SER A 157 10.26 -9.16 -5.73
C SER A 157 10.64 -10.54 -6.29
N ILE A 158 11.59 -10.59 -7.23
CA ILE A 158 12.03 -11.87 -7.81
C ILE A 158 12.74 -12.73 -6.77
N LEU A 159 13.65 -12.17 -5.96
CA LEU A 159 14.40 -12.92 -4.95
C LEU A 159 13.51 -13.49 -3.83
N ASN A 160 12.40 -12.81 -3.51
CA ASN A 160 11.45 -13.24 -2.48
C ASN A 160 10.27 -14.05 -3.04
N HIS A 161 10.20 -14.22 -4.37
CA HIS A 161 9.18 -15.08 -4.97
C HIS A 161 9.53 -16.56 -4.78
N ARG A 162 8.53 -17.44 -4.71
CA ARG A 162 8.76 -18.89 -4.64
C ARG A 162 9.35 -19.38 -5.95
N HIS A 163 10.56 -19.89 -5.89
CA HIS A 163 11.26 -20.46 -7.02
C HIS A 163 11.11 -21.99 -7.08
N THR A 164 10.91 -22.52 -8.28
CA THR A 164 11.13 -23.95 -8.55
C THR A 164 12.62 -24.19 -8.78
N TYR A 165 13.16 -25.30 -8.26
CA TYR A 165 14.57 -25.67 -8.48
C TYR A 165 14.83 -25.94 -9.96
N SER A 166 15.48 -25.00 -10.64
CA SER A 166 15.86 -25.09 -12.05
C SER A 166 17.16 -24.31 -12.31
N LEU A 167 17.87 -24.64 -13.40
CA LEU A 167 19.04 -23.86 -13.84
C LEU A 167 18.70 -22.39 -14.10
N ARG A 168 17.48 -22.12 -14.58
CA ARG A 168 16.98 -20.77 -14.78
C ARG A 168 16.83 -20.03 -13.45
N SER A 169 16.21 -20.64 -12.45
CA SER A 169 16.06 -20.01 -11.11
C SER A 169 17.41 -19.73 -10.45
N PHE A 170 18.38 -20.61 -10.68
CA PHE A 170 19.75 -20.40 -10.20
C PHE A 170 20.41 -19.20 -10.87
N ALA A 171 20.32 -19.08 -12.20
CA ALA A 171 20.83 -17.93 -12.94
C ALA A 171 20.12 -16.63 -12.54
N GLU A 172 18.80 -16.66 -12.38
CA GLU A 172 17.99 -15.52 -11.90
C GLU A 172 18.43 -15.06 -10.52
N PHE A 173 18.68 -15.99 -9.60
CA PHE A 173 19.16 -15.67 -8.23
C PHE A 173 20.46 -14.88 -8.26
N PHE A 174 21.46 -15.31 -9.03
CA PHE A 174 22.73 -14.57 -9.13
C PHE A 174 22.60 -13.23 -9.83
N TYR A 175 21.84 -13.21 -10.94
CA TYR A 175 21.63 -11.95 -11.68
C TYR A 175 20.88 -10.90 -10.85
N PHE A 176 19.74 -11.28 -10.27
CA PHE A 176 18.94 -10.34 -9.49
C PHE A 176 19.56 -10.07 -8.12
N GLY A 177 20.26 -11.01 -7.53
CA GLY A 177 21.06 -10.80 -6.30
C GLY A 177 22.15 -9.76 -6.52
N GLY A 178 22.96 -9.92 -7.57
CA GLY A 178 23.98 -8.94 -7.95
C GLY A 178 23.39 -7.56 -8.27
N LYS A 179 22.29 -7.53 -9.03
CA LYS A 179 21.58 -6.28 -9.36
C LYS A 179 21.01 -5.60 -8.12
N TYR A 180 20.41 -6.35 -7.19
CA TYR A 180 19.91 -5.84 -5.92
C TYR A 180 21.03 -5.19 -5.10
N CYS A 181 22.14 -5.90 -4.93
CA CYS A 181 23.30 -5.39 -4.20
C CYS A 181 23.88 -4.12 -4.84
N LEU A 182 24.05 -4.11 -6.17
CA LEU A 182 24.56 -2.95 -6.89
C LEU A 182 23.65 -1.73 -6.77
N CYS A 183 22.35 -1.89 -7.07
CA CYS A 183 21.40 -0.79 -6.99
C CYS A 183 21.24 -0.27 -5.55
N SER A 184 21.25 -1.17 -4.55
CA SER A 184 21.16 -0.79 -3.13
C SER A 184 22.44 -0.08 -2.64
N ALA A 185 23.61 -0.51 -3.09
CA ALA A 185 24.88 0.16 -2.78
C ALA A 185 24.91 1.57 -3.39
N LEU A 186 24.56 1.70 -4.68
CA LEU A 186 24.46 3.00 -5.34
C LEU A 186 23.42 3.90 -4.67
N TRP A 187 22.26 3.36 -4.29
CA TRP A 187 21.24 4.11 -3.54
C TRP A 187 21.77 4.66 -2.22
N LYS A 188 22.49 3.82 -1.44
CA LYS A 188 23.12 4.24 -0.18
C LYS A 188 24.17 5.34 -0.42
N VAL A 189 25.05 5.16 -1.41
CA VAL A 189 26.08 6.15 -1.75
C VAL A 189 25.46 7.49 -2.13
N VAL A 190 24.47 7.48 -3.01
CA VAL A 190 23.78 8.70 -3.44
C VAL A 190 23.03 9.35 -2.27
N GLY A 191 22.46 8.55 -1.37
CA GLY A 191 21.79 9.01 -0.15
C GLY A 191 22.70 9.68 0.88
N LEU A 192 24.04 9.48 0.79
CA LEU A 192 25.03 10.16 1.64
C LEU A 192 25.33 11.60 1.16
N PHE A 193 25.18 11.87 -0.14
CA PHE A 193 25.59 13.10 -0.79
C PHE A 193 24.36 13.87 -1.30
N GLY A 194 23.71 14.66 -0.47
CA GLY A 194 22.65 15.52 -0.95
C GLY A 194 21.59 15.89 0.08
N LYS A 195 20.82 16.91 -0.25
CA LYS A 195 19.66 17.29 0.54
C LYS A 195 18.59 16.21 0.38
N LYS A 196 17.88 15.89 1.45
CA LYS A 196 16.74 14.95 1.43
C LYS A 196 15.46 15.77 1.30
N THR A 197 15.17 16.22 0.08
CA THR A 197 14.00 17.05 -0.21
C THR A 197 12.82 16.26 -0.74
N ARG A 198 13.03 14.98 -1.03
CA ARG A 198 12.00 14.10 -1.59
C ARG A 198 11.59 13.03 -0.58
N TYR A 199 10.38 12.50 -0.76
CA TYR A 199 9.74 11.52 0.12
C TYR A 199 9.02 10.46 -0.71
N SER A 200 9.11 9.20 -0.34
CA SER A 200 8.41 8.10 -1.02
C SER A 200 8.49 6.81 -0.22
N ASP A 201 7.79 5.78 -0.69
CA ASP A 201 7.89 4.42 -0.17
C ASP A 201 9.33 3.96 -0.06
N VAL A 202 9.59 3.05 0.86
CA VAL A 202 10.90 2.39 0.91
C VAL A 202 11.30 1.83 -0.47
N PRO A 203 12.58 1.91 -0.88
CA PRO A 203 12.99 1.63 -2.27
C PRO A 203 12.58 0.27 -2.82
N PHE A 204 12.43 -0.76 -1.97
CA PHE A 204 12.04 -2.09 -2.42
C PHE A 204 10.53 -2.20 -2.73
N LEU A 205 9.69 -1.31 -2.22
CA LEU A 205 8.27 -1.18 -2.58
C LEU A 205 8.06 -0.24 -3.76
N ASN A 206 8.96 0.73 -3.97
CA ASN A 206 8.82 1.75 -5.01
C ASN A 206 9.14 1.22 -6.43
N GLY A 207 8.34 0.26 -6.89
CA GLY A 207 8.47 -0.30 -8.25
C GLY A 207 8.12 0.69 -9.36
N ARG A 208 7.33 1.72 -9.08
CA ARG A 208 6.97 2.79 -10.03
C ARG A 208 8.11 3.81 -10.19
N GLY A 209 8.99 3.95 -9.18
CA GLY A 209 10.08 4.92 -9.14
C GLY A 209 9.59 6.35 -9.01
N ILE A 210 8.49 6.54 -8.28
CA ILE A 210 7.88 7.84 -8.02
C ILE A 210 8.48 8.41 -6.72
N SER A 211 8.56 9.72 -6.63
CA SER A 211 8.93 10.41 -5.40
C SER A 211 8.31 11.79 -5.37
N PHE A 212 7.82 12.17 -4.22
CA PHE A 212 7.11 13.41 -3.95
C PHE A 212 8.06 14.49 -3.42
N ASP A 213 7.72 15.76 -3.61
CA ASP A 213 8.36 16.83 -2.84
C ASP A 213 7.92 16.65 -1.36
N LYS A 214 8.89 16.61 -0.45
CA LYS A 214 8.60 16.47 0.97
C LYS A 214 7.72 17.60 1.50
N LYS A 215 7.82 18.80 0.92
CA LYS A 215 6.98 19.94 1.25
C LYS A 215 5.54 19.80 0.75
N ALA A 216 5.27 18.93 -0.21
CA ALA A 216 3.90 18.63 -0.62
C ALA A 216 3.22 17.64 0.34
N VAL A 217 4.01 16.86 1.08
CA VAL A 217 3.48 15.89 2.07
C VAL A 217 3.38 16.52 3.45
N LYS A 218 4.46 17.15 3.92
CA LYS A 218 4.58 17.67 5.29
C LYS A 218 4.77 19.21 5.34
N PRO A 219 4.21 19.91 6.36
CA PRO A 219 3.38 19.35 7.45
C PRO A 219 2.06 18.79 6.94
N LEU A 220 1.49 17.79 7.61
CA LEU A 220 0.23 17.20 7.18
C LEU A 220 -0.93 18.20 7.26
N GLY A 221 -1.83 18.11 6.29
CA GLY A 221 -3.15 18.75 6.30
C GLY A 221 -4.24 17.77 6.70
N THR A 222 -5.50 18.14 6.45
CA THR A 222 -6.67 17.28 6.60
C THR A 222 -7.51 17.31 5.34
N ILE A 223 -8.23 16.22 5.09
CA ILE A 223 -9.18 16.10 3.98
C ILE A 223 -10.44 15.37 4.42
N LYS A 224 -11.58 15.71 3.80
CA LYS A 224 -12.84 14.98 4.02
C LYS A 224 -12.87 13.71 3.18
N PHE A 225 -13.22 12.60 3.83
CA PHE A 225 -13.44 11.30 3.20
C PHE A 225 -14.61 10.60 3.87
N GLU A 226 -15.63 10.22 3.10
CA GLU A 226 -16.88 9.59 3.62
C GLU A 226 -17.52 10.42 4.76
N GLY A 227 -17.50 11.75 4.63
CA GLY A 227 -18.08 12.67 5.60
C GLY A 227 -17.27 12.93 6.87
N LYS A 228 -16.10 12.30 7.01
CA LYS A 228 -15.17 12.45 8.16
C LYS A 228 -13.88 13.14 7.74
N GLU A 229 -13.13 13.68 8.69
CA GLU A 229 -11.83 14.31 8.44
C GLU A 229 -10.68 13.38 8.81
N PHE A 230 -9.74 13.21 7.87
CA PHE A 230 -8.55 12.40 8.04
C PHE A 230 -7.29 13.17 7.63
N PRO A 231 -6.11 12.79 8.15
CA PRO A 231 -4.84 13.37 7.72
C PRO A 231 -4.56 13.13 6.23
N ALA A 232 -4.00 14.15 5.58
CA ALA A 232 -3.64 14.10 4.17
C ALA A 232 -2.33 14.88 3.93
N PRO A 233 -1.64 14.67 2.79
CA PRO A 233 -0.58 15.56 2.35
C PRO A 233 -1.05 17.01 2.33
N CYS A 234 -0.21 17.96 2.73
CA CYS A 234 -0.59 19.38 2.76
C CYS A 234 -0.89 19.97 1.38
N ASN A 235 -0.35 19.36 0.34
CA ASN A 235 -0.67 19.71 -1.06
C ASN A 235 -1.07 18.46 -1.85
N PRO A 236 -2.34 18.01 -1.73
CA PRO A 236 -2.84 16.82 -2.44
C PRO A 236 -2.73 16.93 -3.95
N ASP A 237 -2.88 18.14 -4.53
CA ASP A 237 -2.78 18.35 -5.98
C ASP A 237 -1.39 18.04 -6.51
N SER A 238 -0.34 18.59 -5.87
CA SER A 238 1.04 18.27 -6.23
C SER A 238 1.36 16.78 -6.06
N TYR A 239 0.87 16.17 -4.96
CA TYR A 239 1.06 14.76 -4.67
C TYR A 239 0.43 13.86 -5.75
N LEU A 240 -0.84 14.07 -6.05
CA LEU A 240 -1.59 13.28 -7.03
C LEU A 240 -1.10 13.52 -8.47
N THR A 241 -0.63 14.73 -8.78
CA THR A 241 0.00 15.02 -10.07
C THR A 241 1.31 14.24 -10.25
N ASP A 242 2.15 14.14 -9.23
CA ASP A 242 3.37 13.33 -9.27
C ASP A 242 3.05 11.83 -9.41
N LEU A 243 1.94 11.35 -8.83
CA LEU A 243 1.55 9.94 -8.82
C LEU A 243 0.83 9.50 -10.10
N TYR A 244 -0.12 10.29 -10.58
CA TYR A 244 -1.06 9.92 -11.65
C TYR A 244 -1.05 10.86 -12.87
N GLY A 245 -0.35 12.01 -12.81
CA GLY A 245 -0.40 13.03 -13.85
C GLY A 245 -1.74 13.78 -13.86
N ASP A 246 -2.50 13.68 -14.95
CA ASP A 246 -3.86 14.26 -15.05
C ASP A 246 -4.87 13.40 -14.27
N TYR A 247 -4.77 13.45 -12.94
CA TYR A 247 -5.53 12.61 -12.02
C TYR A 247 -7.05 12.93 -11.97
N MET A 248 -7.45 14.13 -12.42
CA MET A 248 -8.88 14.48 -12.48
C MET A 248 -9.61 13.76 -13.61
N LYS A 249 -8.88 13.25 -14.60
CA LYS A 249 -9.46 12.50 -15.71
C LYS A 249 -9.89 11.11 -15.24
N ILE A 250 -11.21 10.86 -15.35
CA ILE A 250 -11.78 9.54 -15.02
C ILE A 250 -11.41 8.53 -16.10
N PRO A 251 -10.79 7.38 -15.74
CA PRO A 251 -10.46 6.35 -16.71
C PRO A 251 -11.73 5.68 -17.26
N PRO A 252 -11.73 5.29 -18.55
CA PRO A 252 -12.83 4.52 -19.13
C PRO A 252 -13.00 3.18 -18.38
N VAL A 253 -14.19 2.61 -18.46
CA VAL A 253 -14.59 1.42 -17.66
C VAL A 253 -13.62 0.26 -17.83
N GLU A 254 -13.11 0.07 -19.05
CA GLU A 254 -12.20 -1.04 -19.42
C GLU A 254 -10.80 -0.91 -18.80
N LYS A 255 -10.47 0.28 -18.28
CA LYS A 255 -9.18 0.57 -17.62
C LYS A 255 -9.29 0.70 -16.10
N ARG A 256 -10.48 0.42 -15.55
CA ARG A 256 -10.69 0.42 -14.10
C ARG A 256 -10.20 -0.91 -13.55
N GLU A 257 -9.30 -0.82 -12.60
CA GLU A 257 -8.72 -1.99 -11.95
C GLU A 257 -9.51 -2.31 -10.67
N PHE A 258 -9.66 -3.60 -10.41
CA PHE A 258 -10.15 -4.18 -9.17
C PHE A 258 -9.03 -5.07 -8.64
N HIS A 259 -8.72 -4.96 -7.37
CA HIS A 259 -7.67 -5.76 -6.75
C HIS A 259 -8.21 -7.10 -6.27
N SER A 260 -9.47 -7.14 -5.84
CA SER A 260 -10.13 -8.35 -5.38
C SER A 260 -10.60 -9.26 -6.52
N ILE A 261 -10.42 -10.56 -6.31
CA ILE A 261 -11.12 -11.62 -7.05
C ILE A 261 -12.45 -11.92 -6.37
N PHE A 262 -12.47 -11.93 -5.03
CA PHE A 262 -13.64 -12.29 -4.24
C PHE A 262 -13.69 -11.48 -2.94
N ILE A 263 -14.86 -10.96 -2.61
CA ILE A 263 -15.13 -10.22 -1.38
C ILE A 263 -16.32 -10.86 -0.66
N LEU A 264 -16.13 -11.24 0.60
CA LEU A 264 -17.19 -11.64 1.51
C LEU A 264 -17.11 -10.77 2.77
N PRO A 265 -17.97 -9.75 2.91
CA PRO A 265 -17.86 -8.79 4.01
C PRO A 265 -18.14 -9.40 5.40
N GLU A 266 -18.90 -10.50 5.48
CA GLU A 266 -19.23 -11.17 6.74
C GLU A 266 -19.04 -12.67 6.59
N LEU A 267 -18.19 -13.29 7.42
CA LEU A 267 -17.98 -14.75 7.45
C LEU A 267 -19.09 -15.50 8.19
N ARG A 268 -19.87 -14.78 9.00
CA ARG A 268 -21.01 -15.33 9.75
C ARG A 268 -22.20 -14.41 9.55
N GLY A 269 -23.23 -14.94 8.93
CA GLY A 269 -24.55 -14.32 8.91
C GLY A 269 -25.26 -14.52 10.26
#